data_71b40cace344549da3a3e885081eba4f
#
_entry.id   71b40cace344549da3a3e885081eba4f
#
_cell.length_a   1.000
_cell.length_b   1.000
_cell.length_c   1.000
_cell.angle_alpha   90.00
_cell.angle_beta   90.00
_cell.angle_gamma   90.00
#
_symmetry.space_group_name_H-M   'P 1'
#
loop_
_entity.id
_entity.type
_entity.pdbx_description
1 polymer ?
#
loop_
_entity_poly.entity_id
_entity_poly.type
_entity_poly.pdbx_seq_one_letter_code
_entity_poly.pdbx_strand_id
1 'polypeptide(L)'
;MAAKEVRFGEDSRARILKGVNTLANAVKVTLGPKGRNVVLQKSFGAPTVTKDGVSVAKEIELADPYENMGAQIVKEAASKTSDNAGDGTTTATVLAQALVREGLKAVAAGMNPMDLKRGIDKAVITAVEELKKLSKPTADDKAIAQVGTISANSDVAVGDIIATAMKKVGKEGVITVEEGSGLENELDVVEGMQFDRGYLSPYFINNQQSQQVELEDPFILLYDKKISNVREMLPILEGVAKSGKPLLIVAEEVEGEALATLVVNTIRGIVKVAAVKAPGFGDRRKAMLEDMAILTNGQVISEEVGLQLEKATIQDLGRAKKIVVTKENTTIIDGAGEAAKIQSRIGQIKAQIEETSSDYDREKLQERVAKLAGGVAVIKVGAATEVEMKEKKARVEDALHATRAAVEEGVVPGGGVALIRTLAAIEKLKGENEDQNHGIVITRRALEAPLREIVFNAGAEPSVIVNQVKEGKGNYGYNAATGEFGDMIEFGILDPTKVTRSALQYASSVAGLLITTEAMVAELPKKEEHNHGAPGGGMGGMGGMDF
;
A
#
# COMPACT_ATOMS: atom_id res chain seq x y z
N MET A 1 -10.77 30.63 15.33
CA MET A 1 -10.28 30.08 14.04
C MET A 1 -9.12 30.94 13.60
N ALA A 2 -8.02 30.35 13.14
CA ALA A 2 -6.92 31.11 12.55
C ALA A 2 -7.39 31.82 11.28
N ALA A 3 -6.89 33.04 11.03
CA ALA A 3 -7.18 33.76 9.80
C ALA A 3 -6.59 32.98 8.60
N LYS A 4 -7.27 33.04 7.46
CA LYS A 4 -6.87 32.33 6.23
C LYS A 4 -6.51 33.33 5.14
N GLU A 5 -5.49 33.02 4.38
CA GLU A 5 -5.13 33.73 3.16
C GLU A 5 -5.70 32.97 1.95
N VAL A 6 -6.24 33.71 1.00
CA VAL A 6 -6.78 33.15 -0.25
C VAL A 6 -5.94 33.66 -1.40
N ARG A 7 -5.50 32.76 -2.28
CA ARG A 7 -4.77 33.05 -3.51
C ARG A 7 -5.55 32.57 -4.70
N PHE A 8 -5.45 33.30 -5.82
CA PHE A 8 -6.26 33.08 -7.01
C PHE A 8 -5.41 33.00 -8.27
N GLY A 9 -5.98 32.43 -9.32
CA GLY A 9 -5.52 32.55 -10.69
C GLY A 9 -4.09 32.06 -10.91
N GLU A 10 -3.29 32.86 -11.55
CA GLU A 10 -1.93 32.49 -11.96
C GLU A 10 -0.98 32.23 -10.77
N ASP A 11 -1.06 33.03 -9.67
CA ASP A 11 -0.23 32.80 -8.48
C ASP A 11 -0.52 31.44 -7.84
N SER A 12 -1.81 31.05 -7.74
CA SER A 12 -2.19 29.73 -7.25
C SER A 12 -1.63 28.61 -8.14
N ARG A 13 -1.80 28.73 -9.45
CA ARG A 13 -1.31 27.72 -10.42
C ARG A 13 0.21 27.59 -10.41
N ALA A 14 0.94 28.70 -10.31
CA ALA A 14 2.41 28.69 -10.25
C ALA A 14 2.92 27.96 -8.99
N ARG A 15 2.29 28.19 -7.83
CA ARG A 15 2.64 27.51 -6.56
C ARG A 15 2.30 26.03 -6.58
N ILE A 16 1.12 25.66 -7.09
CA ILE A 16 0.75 24.27 -7.33
C ILE A 16 1.82 23.57 -8.16
N LEU A 17 2.16 24.16 -9.32
CA LEU A 17 3.15 23.58 -10.24
C LEU A 17 4.51 23.42 -9.59
N LYS A 18 4.94 24.38 -8.77
CA LYS A 18 6.22 24.32 -8.07
C LYS A 18 6.23 23.17 -7.05
N GLY A 19 5.16 23.03 -6.27
CA GLY A 19 5.01 21.90 -5.33
C GLY A 19 5.02 20.54 -6.02
N VAL A 20 4.21 20.39 -7.08
CA VAL A 20 4.18 19.19 -7.93
C VAL A 20 5.57 18.85 -8.47
N ASN A 21 6.28 19.84 -9.02
CA ASN A 21 7.61 19.63 -9.59
C ASN A 21 8.64 19.26 -8.51
N THR A 22 8.59 19.88 -7.34
CA THR A 22 9.52 19.57 -6.24
C THR A 22 9.39 18.13 -5.80
N LEU A 23 8.17 17.66 -5.54
CA LEU A 23 7.93 16.26 -5.16
C LEU A 23 8.30 15.31 -6.30
N ALA A 24 7.78 15.54 -7.51
CA ALA A 24 7.98 14.63 -8.62
C ALA A 24 9.47 14.52 -9.03
N ASN A 25 10.22 15.61 -8.99
CA ASN A 25 11.65 15.59 -9.32
C ASN A 25 12.47 14.79 -8.30
N ALA A 26 12.07 14.77 -7.03
CA ALA A 26 12.72 13.93 -6.02
C ALA A 26 12.38 12.43 -6.19
N VAL A 27 11.13 12.13 -6.58
CA VAL A 27 10.67 10.74 -6.73
C VAL A 27 11.19 10.11 -8.04
N LYS A 28 11.12 10.81 -9.17
CA LYS A 28 11.38 10.26 -10.51
C LYS A 28 12.82 9.80 -10.75
N VAL A 29 13.78 10.29 -9.96
CA VAL A 29 15.19 9.84 -10.05
C VAL A 29 15.38 8.37 -9.72
N THR A 30 14.40 7.75 -9.05
CA THR A 30 14.41 6.34 -8.68
C THR A 30 13.92 5.41 -9.81
N LEU A 31 13.29 5.97 -10.88
CA LEU A 31 12.60 5.20 -11.90
C LEU A 31 13.55 4.43 -12.82
N GLY A 32 13.22 3.16 -13.04
CA GLY A 32 13.89 2.29 -13.99
C GLY A 32 15.16 1.61 -13.47
N PRO A 33 15.80 0.73 -14.28
CA PRO A 33 16.91 -0.11 -13.84
C PRO A 33 18.17 0.69 -13.45
N LYS A 34 18.36 1.88 -14.02
CA LYS A 34 19.43 2.81 -13.67
C LYS A 34 18.96 3.98 -12.81
N GLY A 35 17.80 3.84 -12.17
CA GLY A 35 17.33 4.76 -11.14
C GLY A 35 18.29 4.83 -9.95
N ARG A 36 18.34 5.98 -9.29
CA ARG A 36 19.29 6.28 -8.22
C ARG A 36 18.61 6.34 -6.87
N ASN A 37 19.40 6.13 -5.81
CA ASN A 37 18.93 6.25 -4.44
C ASN A 37 18.66 7.71 -4.06
N VAL A 38 17.71 7.88 -3.14
CA VAL A 38 17.44 9.13 -2.42
C VAL A 38 17.80 8.92 -0.96
N VAL A 39 18.46 9.92 -0.36
CA VAL A 39 18.81 9.91 1.06
C VAL A 39 17.79 10.73 1.82
N LEU A 40 17.18 10.14 2.83
CA LEU A 40 16.13 10.75 3.66
C LEU A 40 16.67 10.97 5.07
N GLN A 41 16.57 12.19 5.57
CA GLN A 41 16.89 12.50 6.95
C GLN A 41 15.82 11.92 7.87
N LYS A 42 16.22 11.32 8.99
CA LYS A 42 15.31 10.90 10.05
C LYS A 42 15.41 11.85 11.24
N SER A 43 14.32 12.02 11.97
CA SER A 43 14.30 12.83 13.20
C SER A 43 15.23 12.26 14.28
N PHE A 44 15.40 10.93 14.28
CA PHE A 44 16.32 10.20 15.17
C PHE A 44 16.98 9.06 14.39
N GLY A 45 18.27 8.82 14.64
CA GLY A 45 19.04 7.75 14.02
C GLY A 45 19.75 8.15 12.71
N ALA A 46 20.25 7.15 11.99
CA ALA A 46 20.94 7.34 10.72
C ALA A 46 19.98 7.70 9.58
N PRO A 47 20.42 8.48 8.57
CA PRO A 47 19.64 8.71 7.36
C PRO A 47 19.25 7.39 6.68
N THR A 48 18.07 7.35 6.10
CA THR A 48 17.61 6.21 5.29
C THR A 48 17.99 6.44 3.83
N VAL A 49 18.52 5.40 3.18
CA VAL A 49 18.80 5.39 1.75
C VAL A 49 17.76 4.47 1.07
N THR A 50 17.05 4.98 0.10
CA THR A 50 15.97 4.20 -0.56
C THR A 50 15.87 4.50 -2.05
N LYS A 51 15.36 3.53 -2.81
CA LYS A 51 14.86 3.70 -4.18
C LYS A 51 13.33 3.64 -4.26
N ASP A 52 12.66 3.35 -3.14
CA ASP A 52 11.21 3.29 -3.11
C ASP A 52 10.61 4.69 -3.24
N GLY A 53 9.82 4.88 -4.29
CA GLY A 53 9.16 6.16 -4.59
C GLY A 53 8.11 6.55 -3.54
N VAL A 54 7.44 5.59 -2.89
CA VAL A 54 6.46 5.84 -1.80
C VAL A 54 7.17 6.46 -0.61
N SER A 55 8.26 5.85 -0.16
CA SER A 55 9.06 6.35 0.97
C SER A 55 9.58 7.77 0.70
N VAL A 56 10.09 8.01 -0.51
CA VAL A 56 10.54 9.36 -0.90
C VAL A 56 9.37 10.36 -0.88
N ALA A 57 8.23 10.01 -1.48
CA ALA A 57 7.07 10.90 -1.54
C ALA A 57 6.52 11.23 -0.14
N LYS A 58 6.47 10.25 0.76
CA LYS A 58 5.96 10.42 2.14
C LYS A 58 6.77 11.43 2.97
N GLU A 59 8.07 11.50 2.77
CA GLU A 59 8.97 12.38 3.55
C GLU A 59 9.00 13.83 3.02
N ILE A 60 8.42 14.09 1.84
CA ILE A 60 8.43 15.45 1.28
C ILE A 60 7.31 16.28 1.88
N GLU A 61 7.72 17.34 2.59
CA GLU A 61 6.88 18.39 3.12
C GLU A 61 7.54 19.74 2.85
N LEU A 62 6.78 20.70 2.30
CA LEU A 62 7.29 21.99 1.85
C LEU A 62 6.90 23.07 2.83
N ALA A 63 7.81 24.02 3.07
CA ALA A 63 7.61 25.12 4.00
C ALA A 63 6.50 26.09 3.55
N ASP A 64 6.36 26.35 2.24
CA ASP A 64 5.25 27.15 1.70
C ASP A 64 3.97 26.32 1.67
N PRO A 65 2.90 26.70 2.37
CA PRO A 65 1.67 25.92 2.47
C PRO A 65 0.98 25.72 1.11
N TYR A 66 1.09 26.65 0.18
CA TYR A 66 0.48 26.55 -1.14
C TYR A 66 1.25 25.59 -2.06
N GLU A 67 2.59 25.67 -2.03
CA GLU A 67 3.43 24.68 -2.72
C GLU A 67 3.22 23.30 -2.13
N ASN A 68 3.13 23.21 -0.81
CA ASN A 68 2.90 21.94 -0.12
C ASN A 68 1.55 21.31 -0.50
N MET A 69 0.46 22.08 -0.66
CA MET A 69 -0.81 21.54 -1.16
C MET A 69 -0.66 20.85 -2.52
N GLY A 70 0.09 21.48 -3.46
CA GLY A 70 0.37 20.87 -4.77
C GLY A 70 1.14 19.55 -4.64
N ALA A 71 2.16 19.52 -3.78
CA ALA A 71 2.93 18.30 -3.49
C ALA A 71 2.06 17.22 -2.86
N GLN A 72 1.25 17.55 -1.84
CA GLN A 72 0.41 16.58 -1.12
C GLN A 72 -0.66 15.93 -2.01
N ILE A 73 -1.25 16.66 -2.96
CA ILE A 73 -2.24 16.11 -3.89
C ILE A 73 -1.58 15.07 -4.84
N VAL A 74 -0.35 15.32 -5.32
CA VAL A 74 0.38 14.33 -6.12
C VAL A 74 0.83 13.13 -5.27
N LYS A 75 1.24 13.39 -4.02
CA LYS A 75 1.54 12.34 -3.04
C LYS A 75 0.35 11.41 -2.82
N GLU A 76 -0.88 11.93 -2.83
CA GLU A 76 -2.09 11.11 -2.73
C GLU A 76 -2.23 10.15 -3.92
N ALA A 77 -1.98 10.61 -5.17
CA ALA A 77 -1.98 9.73 -6.33
C ALA A 77 -0.98 8.57 -6.21
N ALA A 78 0.23 8.90 -5.76
CA ALA A 78 1.29 7.93 -5.51
C ALA A 78 0.87 6.90 -4.45
N SER A 79 0.36 7.35 -3.30
CA SER A 79 -0.09 6.50 -2.21
C SER A 79 -1.27 5.61 -2.61
N LYS A 80 -2.28 6.17 -3.30
CA LYS A 80 -3.43 5.39 -3.80
C LYS A 80 -3.03 4.32 -4.81
N THR A 81 -2.02 4.59 -5.64
CA THR A 81 -1.50 3.58 -6.58
C THR A 81 -0.86 2.42 -5.81
N SER A 82 -0.03 2.72 -4.81
CA SER A 82 0.55 1.72 -3.92
C SER A 82 -0.50 0.94 -3.14
N ASP A 83 -1.48 1.61 -2.54
CA ASP A 83 -2.55 0.97 -1.77
C ASP A 83 -3.38 -0.03 -2.62
N ASN A 84 -3.64 0.31 -3.90
CA ASN A 84 -4.49 -0.49 -4.78
C ASN A 84 -3.74 -1.59 -5.55
N ALA A 85 -2.51 -1.29 -5.99
CA ALA A 85 -1.73 -2.18 -6.85
C ALA A 85 -0.39 -2.61 -6.26
N GLY A 86 -0.01 -2.06 -5.11
CA GLY A 86 1.19 -2.38 -4.36
C GLY A 86 2.49 -1.86 -4.95
N ASP A 87 2.45 -1.28 -6.16
CA ASP A 87 3.59 -0.73 -6.90
C ASP A 87 3.09 0.41 -7.82
N GLY A 88 3.98 1.02 -8.62
CA GLY A 88 3.66 2.04 -9.61
C GLY A 88 3.65 3.47 -9.09
N THR A 89 4.06 3.72 -7.87
CA THR A 89 4.14 5.03 -7.22
C THR A 89 4.90 6.06 -8.04
N THR A 90 6.11 5.68 -8.49
CA THR A 90 6.97 6.56 -9.28
C THR A 90 6.36 6.84 -10.64
N THR A 91 5.77 5.83 -11.30
CA THR A 91 5.07 5.98 -12.58
C THR A 91 3.87 6.92 -12.45
N ALA A 92 3.05 6.77 -11.40
CA ALA A 92 1.93 7.67 -11.13
C ALA A 92 2.39 9.11 -10.92
N THR A 93 3.46 9.31 -10.16
CA THR A 93 4.04 10.64 -9.91
C THR A 93 4.54 11.32 -11.20
N VAL A 94 5.23 10.56 -12.06
CA VAL A 94 5.74 11.05 -13.36
C VAL A 94 4.59 11.41 -14.30
N LEU A 95 3.56 10.56 -14.37
CA LEU A 95 2.36 10.83 -15.18
C LEU A 95 1.59 12.05 -14.66
N ALA A 96 1.40 12.17 -13.33
CA ALA A 96 0.74 13.33 -12.73
C ALA A 96 1.49 14.63 -13.02
N GLN A 97 2.82 14.64 -12.85
CA GLN A 97 3.64 15.80 -13.19
C GLN A 97 3.49 16.21 -14.67
N ALA A 98 3.54 15.24 -15.58
CA ALA A 98 3.42 15.51 -17.01
C ALA A 98 2.05 16.09 -17.38
N LEU A 99 0.97 15.49 -16.85
CA LEU A 99 -0.40 15.97 -17.07
C LEU A 99 -0.61 17.38 -16.50
N VAL A 100 -0.17 17.64 -15.26
CA VAL A 100 -0.31 18.94 -14.61
C VAL A 100 0.49 20.00 -15.36
N ARG A 101 1.74 19.71 -15.72
CA ARG A 101 2.61 20.65 -16.44
C ARG A 101 2.02 21.09 -17.78
N GLU A 102 1.59 20.13 -18.59
CA GLU A 102 1.02 20.43 -19.91
C GLU A 102 -0.38 21.06 -19.77
N GLY A 103 -1.19 20.60 -18.81
CA GLY A 103 -2.51 21.15 -18.54
C GLY A 103 -2.49 22.60 -18.08
N LEU A 104 -1.65 22.93 -17.10
CA LEU A 104 -1.52 24.31 -16.61
C LEU A 104 -0.96 25.28 -17.68
N LYS A 105 -0.10 24.80 -18.60
CA LYS A 105 0.31 25.61 -19.77
C LYS A 105 -0.88 25.93 -20.67
N ALA A 106 -1.76 24.97 -20.91
CA ALA A 106 -2.96 25.18 -21.73
C ALA A 106 -3.94 26.15 -21.07
N VAL A 107 -4.13 26.05 -19.74
CA VAL A 107 -4.96 26.98 -18.96
C VAL A 107 -4.38 28.39 -19.00
N ALA A 108 -3.05 28.55 -18.87
CA ALA A 108 -2.37 29.84 -19.00
C ALA A 108 -2.50 30.44 -20.42
N ALA A 109 -2.66 29.59 -21.44
CA ALA A 109 -2.95 30.01 -22.81
C ALA A 109 -4.43 30.36 -23.05
N GLY A 110 -5.28 30.30 -22.02
CA GLY A 110 -6.69 30.72 -22.09
C GLY A 110 -7.68 29.61 -22.42
N MET A 111 -7.25 28.33 -22.44
CA MET A 111 -8.14 27.21 -22.67
C MET A 111 -9.01 26.90 -21.44
N ASN A 112 -10.24 26.44 -21.67
CA ASN A 112 -11.16 26.10 -20.61
C ASN A 112 -10.69 24.86 -19.82
N PRO A 113 -10.36 24.98 -18.52
CA PRO A 113 -9.82 23.87 -17.73
C PRO A 113 -10.78 22.69 -17.58
N MET A 114 -12.10 22.94 -17.57
CA MET A 114 -13.11 21.88 -17.45
C MET A 114 -13.18 21.06 -18.73
N ASP A 115 -13.05 21.68 -19.90
CA ASP A 115 -13.04 20.97 -21.18
C ASP A 115 -11.70 20.25 -21.40
N LEU A 116 -10.57 20.85 -21.00
CA LEU A 116 -9.29 20.15 -20.96
C LEU A 116 -9.41 18.85 -20.14
N LYS A 117 -10.00 18.93 -18.94
CA LYS A 117 -10.22 17.77 -18.09
C LYS A 117 -11.09 16.70 -18.78
N ARG A 118 -12.20 17.07 -19.42
CA ARG A 118 -13.04 16.14 -20.16
C ARG A 118 -12.29 15.40 -21.27
N GLY A 119 -11.41 16.15 -21.98
CA GLY A 119 -10.54 15.57 -22.99
C GLY A 119 -9.52 14.58 -22.41
N ILE A 120 -8.90 14.92 -21.28
CA ILE A 120 -7.99 14.06 -20.55
C ILE A 120 -8.72 12.79 -20.09
N ASP A 121 -9.87 12.92 -19.43
CA ASP A 121 -10.66 11.80 -18.94
C ASP A 121 -11.02 10.82 -20.08
N LYS A 122 -11.47 11.34 -21.23
CA LYS A 122 -11.78 10.53 -22.40
C LYS A 122 -10.58 9.75 -22.92
N ALA A 123 -9.43 10.39 -23.01
CA ALA A 123 -8.20 9.76 -23.47
C ALA A 123 -7.70 8.68 -22.48
N VAL A 124 -7.80 8.95 -21.19
CA VAL A 124 -7.40 7.99 -20.13
C VAL A 124 -8.30 6.75 -20.12
N ILE A 125 -9.61 6.91 -20.24
CA ILE A 125 -10.55 5.78 -20.35
C ILE A 125 -10.13 4.88 -21.52
N THR A 126 -9.90 5.46 -22.69
CA THR A 126 -9.47 4.71 -23.88
C THR A 126 -8.11 4.04 -23.68
N ALA A 127 -7.14 4.73 -23.05
CA ALA A 127 -5.84 4.14 -22.73
C ALA A 127 -5.96 2.92 -21.83
N VAL A 128 -6.81 3.00 -20.79
CA VAL A 128 -7.07 1.89 -19.86
C VAL A 128 -7.72 0.69 -20.57
N GLU A 129 -8.68 0.94 -21.47
CA GLU A 129 -9.29 -0.12 -22.28
C GLU A 129 -8.26 -0.80 -23.18
N GLU A 130 -7.37 -0.05 -23.81
CA GLU A 130 -6.29 -0.60 -24.63
C GLU A 130 -5.26 -1.38 -23.80
N LEU A 131 -4.89 -0.90 -22.61
CA LEU A 131 -4.03 -1.64 -21.68
C LEU A 131 -4.63 -3.00 -21.32
N LYS A 132 -5.95 -3.06 -21.06
CA LYS A 132 -6.63 -4.33 -20.80
C LYS A 132 -6.60 -5.28 -21.99
N LYS A 133 -6.70 -4.76 -23.23
CA LYS A 133 -6.59 -5.59 -24.46
C LYS A 133 -5.16 -6.10 -24.70
N LEU A 134 -4.14 -5.32 -24.29
CA LEU A 134 -2.73 -5.70 -24.40
C LEU A 134 -2.32 -6.71 -23.34
N SER A 135 -3.09 -6.80 -22.25
CA SER A 135 -2.79 -7.67 -21.12
C SER A 135 -2.76 -9.14 -21.52
N LYS A 136 -1.72 -9.83 -21.05
CA LYS A 136 -1.56 -11.29 -21.18
C LYS A 136 -1.67 -11.93 -19.79
N PRO A 137 -2.47 -13.00 -19.63
CA PRO A 137 -2.54 -13.70 -18.35
C PRO A 137 -1.16 -14.22 -17.91
N THR A 138 -0.87 -14.14 -16.63
CA THR A 138 0.32 -14.75 -16.02
C THR A 138 0.05 -16.23 -15.83
N ALA A 139 0.48 -17.04 -16.80
CA ALA A 139 0.12 -18.45 -16.84
C ALA A 139 1.11 -19.35 -16.10
N ASP A 140 2.39 -18.99 -16.01
CA ASP A 140 3.47 -19.82 -15.52
C ASP A 140 4.33 -19.16 -14.42
N ASP A 141 5.04 -20.00 -13.67
CA ASP A 141 5.94 -19.59 -12.59
C ASP A 141 7.07 -18.69 -13.12
N LYS A 142 7.44 -18.81 -14.39
CA LYS A 142 8.49 -18.01 -15.02
C LYS A 142 8.06 -16.55 -15.18
N ALA A 143 6.84 -16.29 -15.64
CA ALA A 143 6.31 -14.92 -15.74
C ALA A 143 6.19 -14.29 -14.37
N ILE A 144 5.78 -15.06 -13.36
CA ILE A 144 5.72 -14.62 -11.95
C ILE A 144 7.12 -14.22 -11.46
N ALA A 145 8.14 -15.06 -11.67
CA ALA A 145 9.51 -14.76 -11.29
C ALA A 145 10.06 -13.51 -12.02
N GLN A 146 9.75 -13.34 -13.31
CA GLN A 146 10.16 -12.16 -14.09
C GLN A 146 9.55 -10.87 -13.55
N VAL A 147 8.25 -10.85 -13.24
CA VAL A 147 7.59 -9.68 -12.62
C VAL A 147 8.26 -9.35 -11.27
N GLY A 148 8.44 -10.36 -10.41
CA GLY A 148 9.10 -10.18 -9.12
C GLY A 148 10.53 -9.65 -9.27
N THR A 149 11.29 -10.16 -10.24
CA THR A 149 12.65 -9.70 -10.54
C THR A 149 12.68 -8.23 -10.97
N ILE A 150 11.78 -7.81 -11.87
CA ILE A 150 11.72 -6.42 -12.35
C ILE A 150 11.34 -5.47 -11.23
N SER A 151 10.30 -5.78 -10.46
CA SER A 151 9.86 -4.96 -9.33
C SER A 151 10.92 -4.90 -8.21
N ALA A 152 11.71 -5.97 -8.05
CA ALA A 152 12.84 -6.01 -7.13
C ALA A 152 14.14 -5.37 -7.68
N ASN A 153 14.05 -4.44 -8.63
CA ASN A 153 15.22 -3.78 -9.24
C ASN A 153 16.21 -4.77 -9.92
N SER A 154 15.69 -5.75 -10.64
CA SER A 154 16.44 -6.82 -11.34
C SER A 154 17.13 -7.83 -10.41
N ASP A 155 16.65 -7.99 -9.18
CA ASP A 155 17.12 -9.02 -8.25
C ASP A 155 16.40 -10.34 -8.55
N VAL A 156 17.10 -11.24 -9.25
CA VAL A 156 16.57 -12.55 -9.66
C VAL A 156 16.26 -13.44 -8.46
N ALA A 157 17.05 -13.37 -7.39
CA ALA A 157 16.82 -14.19 -6.20
C ALA A 157 15.50 -13.83 -5.51
N VAL A 158 15.11 -12.56 -5.50
CA VAL A 158 13.82 -12.10 -5.00
C VAL A 158 12.68 -12.61 -5.89
N GLY A 159 12.81 -12.54 -7.21
CA GLY A 159 11.80 -13.06 -8.13
C GLY A 159 11.57 -14.56 -7.95
N ASP A 160 12.63 -15.34 -7.85
CA ASP A 160 12.58 -16.80 -7.70
C ASP A 160 11.97 -17.22 -6.37
N ILE A 161 12.30 -16.55 -5.26
CA ILE A 161 11.74 -16.89 -3.95
C ILE A 161 10.23 -16.60 -3.89
N ILE A 162 9.77 -15.49 -4.51
CA ILE A 162 8.34 -15.15 -4.60
C ILE A 162 7.59 -16.18 -5.47
N ALA A 163 8.12 -16.54 -6.63
CA ALA A 163 7.51 -17.56 -7.48
C ALA A 163 7.42 -18.92 -6.77
N THR A 164 8.47 -19.29 -6.03
CA THR A 164 8.50 -20.52 -5.22
C THR A 164 7.47 -20.46 -4.09
N ALA A 165 7.34 -19.32 -3.41
CA ALA A 165 6.34 -19.10 -2.38
C ALA A 165 4.92 -19.25 -2.94
N MET A 166 4.61 -18.58 -4.05
CA MET A 166 3.31 -18.68 -4.73
C MET A 166 2.98 -20.11 -5.19
N LYS A 167 3.99 -20.84 -5.65
CA LYS A 167 3.80 -22.24 -6.03
C LYS A 167 3.43 -23.13 -4.84
N LYS A 168 4.02 -22.86 -3.66
CA LYS A 168 3.77 -23.64 -2.44
C LYS A 168 2.40 -23.37 -1.84
N VAL A 169 1.99 -22.10 -1.73
CA VAL A 169 0.72 -21.71 -1.08
C VAL A 169 -0.43 -21.50 -2.08
N GLY A 170 -0.16 -21.53 -3.38
CA GLY A 170 -1.13 -21.24 -4.43
C GLY A 170 -1.26 -19.75 -4.74
N LYS A 171 -1.97 -19.43 -5.83
CA LYS A 171 -2.13 -18.05 -6.32
C LYS A 171 -2.89 -17.16 -5.32
N GLU A 172 -3.84 -17.73 -4.60
CA GLU A 172 -4.65 -17.08 -3.56
C GLU A 172 -4.01 -17.20 -2.17
N GLY A 173 -2.85 -17.86 -2.07
CA GLY A 173 -2.17 -18.12 -0.80
C GLY A 173 -1.57 -16.88 -0.18
N VAL A 174 -1.42 -16.90 1.13
CA VAL A 174 -0.86 -15.80 1.90
C VAL A 174 0.66 -15.90 1.91
N ILE A 175 1.31 -14.80 1.55
CA ILE A 175 2.76 -14.66 1.63
C ILE A 175 3.05 -13.41 2.46
N THR A 176 3.90 -13.54 3.47
CA THR A 176 4.37 -12.46 4.33
C THR A 176 5.89 -12.31 4.22
N VAL A 177 6.39 -11.13 4.52
CA VAL A 177 7.82 -10.82 4.49
C VAL A 177 8.25 -10.41 5.88
N GLU A 178 9.26 -11.09 6.43
CA GLU A 178 9.79 -10.82 7.76
C GLU A 178 11.29 -10.58 7.72
N GLU A 179 11.81 -9.99 8.78
CA GLU A 179 13.25 -9.86 8.98
C GLU A 179 13.83 -11.22 9.40
N GLY A 180 14.80 -11.69 8.64
CA GLY A 180 15.55 -12.92 8.98
C GLY A 180 16.73 -12.63 9.89
N SER A 181 17.31 -13.67 10.46
CA SER A 181 18.51 -13.59 11.30
C SER A 181 19.81 -13.88 10.52
N GLY A 182 19.69 -14.36 9.28
CA GLY A 182 20.79 -14.76 8.41
C GLY A 182 21.18 -13.70 7.39
N LEU A 183 22.15 -14.04 6.54
CA LEU A 183 22.59 -13.18 5.42
C LEU A 183 21.79 -13.45 4.12
N GLU A 184 21.22 -14.63 4.00
CA GLU A 184 20.46 -15.07 2.82
C GLU A 184 18.96 -15.02 3.09
N ASN A 185 18.17 -14.94 2.01
CA ASN A 185 16.71 -15.03 2.12
C ASN A 185 16.29 -16.49 2.31
N GLU A 186 15.34 -16.74 3.21
CA GLU A 186 14.78 -18.06 3.48
C GLU A 186 13.27 -18.06 3.24
N LEU A 187 12.72 -19.22 2.88
CA LEU A 187 11.29 -19.43 2.66
C LEU A 187 10.78 -20.55 3.56
N ASP A 188 9.95 -20.18 4.53
CA ASP A 188 9.20 -21.12 5.35
C ASP A 188 7.73 -21.15 4.94
N VAL A 189 7.09 -22.31 5.09
CA VAL A 189 5.63 -22.44 4.98
C VAL A 189 5.11 -22.97 6.30
N VAL A 190 4.23 -22.20 6.91
CA VAL A 190 3.67 -22.48 8.24
C VAL A 190 2.15 -22.53 8.21
N GLU A 191 1.55 -23.14 9.23
CA GLU A 191 0.11 -23.13 9.41
C GLU A 191 -0.37 -21.69 9.67
N GLY A 192 -1.42 -21.26 9.00
CA GLY A 192 -1.92 -19.89 9.15
C GLY A 192 -3.05 -19.57 8.21
N MET A 193 -3.63 -18.39 8.37
CA MET A 193 -4.69 -17.89 7.49
C MET A 193 -4.76 -16.38 7.48
N GLN A 194 -5.34 -15.82 6.41
CA GLN A 194 -5.70 -14.40 6.32
C GLN A 194 -7.20 -14.25 6.10
N PHE A 195 -7.76 -13.19 6.68
CA PHE A 195 -9.14 -12.77 6.41
C PHE A 195 -9.24 -11.25 6.25
N ASP A 196 -10.24 -10.82 5.47
CA ASP A 196 -10.49 -9.45 5.06
C ASP A 196 -11.19 -8.61 6.13
N ARG A 197 -10.53 -8.41 7.26
CA ARG A 197 -10.92 -7.48 8.32
C ARG A 197 -9.67 -6.87 8.93
N GLY A 198 -9.59 -5.55 8.93
CA GLY A 198 -8.50 -4.81 9.54
C GLY A 198 -8.82 -4.34 10.96
N TYR A 199 -7.89 -3.57 11.52
CA TYR A 199 -8.04 -3.03 12.87
C TYR A 199 -9.21 -2.06 12.99
N LEU A 200 -9.93 -2.12 14.12
CA LEU A 200 -11.07 -1.24 14.42
C LEU A 200 -10.65 0.17 14.79
N SER A 201 -9.40 0.39 15.14
CA SER A 201 -8.87 1.71 15.48
C SER A 201 -7.41 1.85 15.02
N PRO A 202 -7.03 2.95 14.35
CA PRO A 202 -5.64 3.22 14.00
C PRO A 202 -4.74 3.43 15.22
N TYR A 203 -5.29 3.67 16.40
CA TYR A 203 -4.52 3.77 17.64
C TYR A 203 -3.93 2.44 18.12
N PHE A 204 -4.32 1.32 17.53
CA PHE A 204 -3.67 0.02 17.77
C PHE A 204 -2.35 -0.15 17.01
N ILE A 205 -2.08 0.70 16.00
CA ILE A 205 -0.84 0.62 15.19
C ILE A 205 0.38 0.79 16.08
N ASN A 206 1.26 -0.20 16.03
CA ASN A 206 2.55 -0.18 16.74
C ASN A 206 3.75 -0.14 15.78
N ASN A 207 3.56 -0.47 14.50
CA ASN A 207 4.53 -0.25 13.44
C ASN A 207 4.08 0.93 12.57
N GLN A 208 4.61 2.13 12.87
CA GLN A 208 4.23 3.36 12.18
C GLN A 208 4.75 3.41 10.73
N GLN A 209 5.81 2.69 10.41
CA GLN A 209 6.40 2.69 9.08
C GLN A 209 5.50 1.94 8.09
N SER A 210 5.04 0.75 8.47
CA SER A 210 4.14 -0.08 7.66
C SER A 210 2.65 0.21 7.91
N GLN A 211 2.30 1.07 8.90
CA GLN A 211 0.93 1.35 9.32
C GLN A 211 0.16 0.07 9.73
N GLN A 212 0.84 -0.82 10.43
CA GLN A 212 0.33 -2.13 10.83
C GLN A 212 0.37 -2.33 12.33
N VAL A 213 -0.42 -3.31 12.79
CA VAL A 213 -0.32 -3.86 14.14
C VAL A 213 0.40 -5.19 14.04
N GLU A 214 1.52 -5.34 14.73
CA GLU A 214 2.29 -6.58 14.81
C GLU A 214 2.27 -7.08 16.25
N LEU A 215 1.76 -8.30 16.45
CA LEU A 215 1.65 -8.95 17.75
C LEU A 215 2.49 -10.24 17.74
N GLU A 216 3.53 -10.29 18.57
CA GLU A 216 4.40 -11.46 18.73
C GLU A 216 3.92 -12.34 19.88
N ASP A 217 3.76 -13.64 19.65
CA ASP A 217 3.26 -14.66 20.60
C ASP A 217 1.95 -14.26 21.29
N PRO A 218 0.93 -13.77 20.53
CA PRO A 218 -0.30 -13.25 21.10
C PRO A 218 -1.25 -14.34 21.60
N PHE A 219 -2.12 -13.94 22.53
CA PHE A 219 -3.40 -14.60 22.76
C PHE A 219 -4.43 -14.13 21.73
N ILE A 220 -5.41 -15.00 21.44
CA ILE A 220 -6.47 -14.73 20.47
C ILE A 220 -7.82 -15.03 21.13
N LEU A 221 -8.62 -13.99 21.34
CA LEU A 221 -10.00 -14.12 21.81
C LEU A 221 -10.92 -14.20 20.60
N LEU A 222 -11.69 -15.28 20.49
CA LEU A 222 -12.70 -15.48 19.46
C LEU A 222 -14.09 -15.41 20.11
N TYR A 223 -14.90 -14.42 19.74
CA TYR A 223 -16.22 -14.19 20.32
C TYR A 223 -17.28 -14.01 19.24
N ASP A 224 -18.40 -14.68 19.36
CA ASP A 224 -19.45 -14.71 18.33
C ASP A 224 -20.42 -13.52 18.37
N LYS A 225 -20.36 -12.69 19.41
CA LYS A 225 -21.23 -11.52 19.62
C LYS A 225 -20.47 -10.21 19.65
N LYS A 226 -21.20 -9.13 19.86
CA LYS A 226 -20.64 -7.79 20.06
C LYS A 226 -20.10 -7.59 21.47
N ILE A 227 -19.04 -6.79 21.58
CA ILE A 227 -18.45 -6.39 22.85
C ILE A 227 -18.59 -4.88 22.97
N SER A 228 -19.49 -4.40 23.81
CA SER A 228 -19.69 -2.98 24.09
C SER A 228 -19.30 -2.59 25.51
N ASN A 229 -19.28 -3.55 26.44
CA ASN A 229 -18.95 -3.35 27.84
C ASN A 229 -17.61 -4.05 28.17
N VAL A 230 -16.62 -3.27 28.60
CA VAL A 230 -15.29 -3.77 28.94
C VAL A 230 -15.30 -4.71 30.16
N ARG A 231 -16.30 -4.59 31.04
CA ARG A 231 -16.39 -5.39 32.27
C ARG A 231 -16.51 -6.88 31.98
N GLU A 232 -17.15 -7.24 30.87
CA GLU A 232 -17.30 -8.64 30.45
C GLU A 232 -15.95 -9.30 30.10
N MET A 233 -14.94 -8.50 29.74
CA MET A 233 -13.59 -8.96 29.38
C MET A 233 -12.56 -8.82 30.51
N LEU A 234 -12.93 -8.26 31.67
CA LEU A 234 -11.95 -7.97 32.73
C LEU A 234 -11.10 -9.19 33.13
N PRO A 235 -11.65 -10.39 33.32
CA PRO A 235 -10.84 -11.56 33.69
C PRO A 235 -9.78 -11.91 32.65
N ILE A 236 -10.13 -11.78 31.36
CA ILE A 236 -9.21 -12.02 30.24
C ILE A 236 -8.13 -10.93 30.23
N LEU A 237 -8.52 -9.65 30.30
CA LEU A 237 -7.59 -8.53 30.24
C LEU A 237 -6.58 -8.54 31.39
N GLU A 238 -7.04 -8.89 32.61
CA GLU A 238 -6.16 -9.05 33.77
C GLU A 238 -5.18 -10.22 33.58
N GLY A 239 -5.65 -11.36 33.05
CA GLY A 239 -4.81 -12.51 32.74
C GLY A 239 -3.76 -12.18 31.70
N VAL A 240 -4.16 -11.50 30.62
CA VAL A 240 -3.27 -11.05 29.54
C VAL A 240 -2.24 -10.03 30.06
N ALA A 241 -2.67 -9.04 30.85
CA ALA A 241 -1.78 -8.05 31.45
C ALA A 241 -0.73 -8.71 32.36
N LYS A 242 -1.12 -9.67 33.18
CA LYS A 242 -0.19 -10.45 34.04
C LYS A 242 0.80 -11.29 33.25
N SER A 243 0.40 -11.78 32.07
CA SER A 243 1.27 -12.59 31.22
C SER A 243 2.32 -11.75 30.45
N GLY A 244 2.07 -10.46 30.28
CA GLY A 244 2.88 -9.56 29.45
C GLY A 244 2.78 -9.80 27.94
N LYS A 245 1.93 -10.75 27.48
CA LYS A 245 1.73 -11.08 26.07
C LYS A 245 0.66 -10.18 25.45
N PRO A 246 0.72 -9.93 24.13
CA PRO A 246 -0.33 -9.20 23.43
C PRO A 246 -1.61 -10.03 23.26
N LEU A 247 -2.71 -9.35 22.93
CA LEU A 247 -4.02 -9.92 22.70
C LEU A 247 -4.60 -9.44 21.37
N LEU A 248 -5.06 -10.36 20.52
CA LEU A 248 -5.99 -10.08 19.43
C LEU A 248 -7.40 -10.42 19.87
N ILE A 249 -8.34 -9.51 19.64
CA ILE A 249 -9.77 -9.73 19.85
C ILE A 249 -10.45 -9.81 18.48
N VAL A 250 -11.09 -10.94 18.19
CA VAL A 250 -11.90 -11.18 17.00
C VAL A 250 -13.35 -11.37 17.47
N ALA A 251 -14.19 -10.38 17.23
CA ALA A 251 -15.58 -10.39 17.67
C ALA A 251 -16.51 -9.92 16.56
N GLU A 252 -17.81 -10.14 16.68
CA GLU A 252 -18.79 -9.56 15.75
C GLU A 252 -18.56 -8.04 15.57
N GLU A 253 -18.40 -7.35 16.69
CA GLU A 253 -18.05 -5.94 16.78
C GLU A 253 -17.41 -5.66 18.15
N VAL A 254 -16.48 -4.70 18.20
CA VAL A 254 -16.03 -4.11 19.46
C VAL A 254 -16.29 -2.61 19.36
N GLU A 255 -17.18 -2.09 20.21
CA GLU A 255 -17.68 -0.71 20.09
C GLU A 255 -17.81 -0.01 21.45
N GLY A 256 -18.13 1.29 21.42
CA GLY A 256 -18.48 2.08 22.59
C GLY A 256 -17.37 2.14 23.64
N GLU A 257 -17.75 1.90 24.90
CA GLU A 257 -16.84 1.95 26.05
C GLU A 257 -15.73 0.91 25.97
N ALA A 258 -16.04 -0.29 25.44
CA ALA A 258 -15.06 -1.37 25.33
C ALA A 258 -13.91 -0.96 24.39
N LEU A 259 -14.22 -0.48 23.18
CA LEU A 259 -13.20 -0.04 22.22
C LEU A 259 -12.37 1.13 22.77
N ALA A 260 -13.04 2.14 23.35
CA ALA A 260 -12.36 3.30 23.92
C ALA A 260 -11.39 2.90 25.04
N THR A 261 -11.79 1.98 25.90
CA THR A 261 -10.96 1.50 27.02
C THR A 261 -9.75 0.70 26.50
N LEU A 262 -9.94 -0.17 25.50
CA LEU A 262 -8.83 -0.92 24.88
C LEU A 262 -7.81 0.04 24.25
N VAL A 263 -8.27 1.05 23.51
CA VAL A 263 -7.41 2.07 22.90
C VAL A 263 -6.61 2.82 23.96
N VAL A 264 -7.26 3.30 25.03
CA VAL A 264 -6.58 4.04 26.11
C VAL A 264 -5.53 3.17 26.79
N ASN A 265 -5.82 1.90 27.05
CA ASN A 265 -4.87 0.98 27.69
C ASN A 265 -3.69 0.63 26.78
N THR A 266 -3.92 0.54 25.46
CA THR A 266 -2.86 0.36 24.47
C THR A 266 -1.94 1.58 24.41
N ILE A 267 -2.49 2.79 24.34
CA ILE A 267 -1.72 4.04 24.33
C ILE A 267 -0.89 4.20 25.62
N ARG A 268 -1.44 3.80 26.77
CA ARG A 268 -0.74 3.82 28.06
C ARG A 268 0.28 2.68 28.22
N GLY A 269 0.35 1.75 27.29
CA GLY A 269 1.26 0.60 27.37
C GLY A 269 0.90 -0.42 28.47
N ILE A 270 -0.33 -0.39 29.00
CA ILE A 270 -0.78 -1.32 30.05
C ILE A 270 -1.04 -2.71 29.46
N VAL A 271 -1.67 -2.75 28.27
CA VAL A 271 -1.91 -3.99 27.51
C VAL A 271 -1.64 -3.72 26.04
N LYS A 272 -0.93 -4.63 25.38
CA LYS A 272 -0.78 -4.61 23.91
C LYS A 272 -1.98 -5.35 23.34
N VAL A 273 -2.94 -4.62 22.78
CA VAL A 273 -4.18 -5.22 22.25
C VAL A 273 -4.52 -4.66 20.87
N ALA A 274 -5.10 -5.50 20.03
CA ALA A 274 -5.80 -5.09 18.81
C ALA A 274 -7.17 -5.74 18.77
N ALA A 275 -8.14 -5.07 18.15
CA ALA A 275 -9.48 -5.59 17.94
C ALA A 275 -9.84 -5.50 16.45
N VAL A 276 -10.45 -6.56 15.93
CA VAL A 276 -10.91 -6.69 14.55
C VAL A 276 -12.31 -7.28 14.52
N LYS A 277 -13.05 -7.01 13.44
CA LYS A 277 -14.33 -7.69 13.22
C LYS A 277 -14.13 -9.13 12.76
N ALA A 278 -14.95 -10.04 13.24
CA ALA A 278 -15.01 -11.39 12.70
C ALA A 278 -15.48 -11.36 11.23
N PRO A 279 -14.87 -12.16 10.35
CA PRO A 279 -15.28 -12.23 8.95
C PRO A 279 -16.61 -12.99 8.78
N GLY A 280 -17.37 -12.64 7.74
CA GLY A 280 -18.66 -13.24 7.43
C GLY A 280 -19.82 -12.72 8.28
N PHE A 281 -21.00 -13.32 8.08
CA PHE A 281 -22.24 -12.97 8.76
C PHE A 281 -23.00 -14.25 9.14
N GLY A 282 -23.76 -14.21 10.25
CA GLY A 282 -24.59 -15.32 10.70
C GLY A 282 -23.80 -16.61 10.87
N ASP A 283 -24.31 -17.72 10.36
CA ASP A 283 -23.69 -19.05 10.49
C ASP A 283 -22.31 -19.14 9.83
N ARG A 284 -22.07 -18.37 8.77
CA ARG A 284 -20.74 -18.31 8.15
C ARG A 284 -19.70 -17.68 9.08
N ARG A 285 -20.08 -16.63 9.82
CA ARG A 285 -19.18 -16.03 10.82
C ARG A 285 -18.82 -17.04 11.88
N LYS A 286 -19.81 -17.80 12.41
CA LYS A 286 -19.58 -18.86 13.39
C LYS A 286 -18.62 -19.92 12.84
N ALA A 287 -18.86 -20.38 11.62
CA ALA A 287 -18.01 -21.38 10.98
C ALA A 287 -16.56 -20.89 10.76
N MET A 288 -16.37 -19.61 10.42
CA MET A 288 -15.04 -19.02 10.28
C MET A 288 -14.34 -18.84 11.63
N LEU A 289 -15.07 -18.47 12.69
CA LEU A 289 -14.53 -18.41 14.05
C LEU A 289 -14.10 -19.80 14.53
N GLU A 290 -14.87 -20.86 14.22
CA GLU A 290 -14.47 -22.25 14.50
C GLU A 290 -13.20 -22.66 13.75
N ASP A 291 -13.09 -22.28 12.47
CA ASP A 291 -11.89 -22.53 11.67
C ASP A 291 -10.66 -21.88 12.32
N MET A 292 -10.80 -20.62 12.80
CA MET A 292 -9.74 -19.92 13.54
C MET A 292 -9.43 -20.59 14.88
N ALA A 293 -10.45 -21.06 15.61
CA ALA A 293 -10.26 -21.76 16.88
C ALA A 293 -9.42 -23.04 16.70
N ILE A 294 -9.72 -23.83 15.67
CA ILE A 294 -8.97 -25.03 15.34
C ILE A 294 -7.53 -24.69 14.94
N LEU A 295 -7.35 -23.64 14.10
CA LEU A 295 -6.04 -23.17 13.64
C LEU A 295 -5.15 -22.68 14.79
N THR A 296 -5.74 -22.07 15.82
CA THR A 296 -5.00 -21.42 16.91
C THR A 296 -5.02 -22.22 18.21
N ASN A 297 -5.65 -23.41 18.22
CA ASN A 297 -5.88 -24.25 19.39
C ASN A 297 -6.61 -23.50 20.52
N GLY A 298 -7.57 -22.65 20.16
CA GLY A 298 -8.44 -21.93 21.08
C GLY A 298 -9.87 -22.44 21.03
N GLN A 299 -10.77 -21.68 21.67
CA GLN A 299 -12.21 -21.94 21.65
C GLN A 299 -12.97 -20.70 21.21
N VAL A 300 -14.09 -20.88 20.54
CA VAL A 300 -15.04 -19.80 20.28
C VAL A 300 -15.87 -19.60 21.55
N ILE A 301 -15.78 -18.42 22.13
CA ILE A 301 -16.62 -18.05 23.26
C ILE A 301 -18.03 -17.75 22.72
N SER A 302 -18.99 -18.59 23.03
CA SER A 302 -20.38 -18.50 22.60
C SER A 302 -21.32 -19.05 23.65
N GLU A 303 -22.42 -18.36 23.91
CA GLU A 303 -23.47 -18.86 24.82
C GLU A 303 -24.13 -20.14 24.30
N GLU A 304 -24.14 -20.36 22.98
CA GLU A 304 -24.70 -21.57 22.38
C GLU A 304 -23.94 -22.84 22.81
N VAL A 305 -22.63 -22.73 23.05
CA VAL A 305 -21.80 -23.82 23.59
C VAL A 305 -21.61 -23.72 25.10
N GLY A 306 -22.34 -22.84 25.78
CA GLY A 306 -22.32 -22.67 27.23
C GLY A 306 -21.16 -21.85 27.77
N LEU A 307 -20.38 -21.19 26.91
CA LEU A 307 -19.27 -20.32 27.31
C LEU A 307 -19.73 -18.86 27.37
N GLN A 308 -19.46 -18.21 28.50
CA GLN A 308 -19.76 -16.78 28.74
C GLN A 308 -18.45 -16.00 28.79
N LEU A 309 -18.42 -14.80 28.17
CA LEU A 309 -17.23 -13.97 28.09
C LEU A 309 -16.69 -13.61 29.49
N GLU A 310 -17.57 -13.36 30.44
CA GLU A 310 -17.24 -13.03 31.86
C GLU A 310 -16.54 -14.17 32.61
N LYS A 311 -16.69 -15.41 32.13
CA LYS A 311 -16.08 -16.61 32.75
C LYS A 311 -14.90 -17.14 31.97
N ALA A 312 -14.64 -16.58 30.80
CA ALA A 312 -13.54 -17.01 29.95
C ALA A 312 -12.20 -16.65 30.60
N THR A 313 -11.23 -17.52 30.38
CA THR A 313 -9.87 -17.40 30.92
C THR A 313 -8.84 -17.42 29.79
N ILE A 314 -7.58 -17.13 30.10
CA ILE A 314 -6.48 -17.22 29.12
C ILE A 314 -6.30 -18.64 28.55
N GLN A 315 -6.83 -19.67 29.19
CA GLN A 315 -6.74 -21.05 28.72
C GLN A 315 -7.72 -21.36 27.57
N ASP A 316 -8.77 -20.54 27.44
CA ASP A 316 -9.78 -20.67 26.37
C ASP A 316 -9.33 -19.94 25.10
N LEU A 317 -8.27 -19.10 25.22
CA LEU A 317 -7.77 -18.27 24.12
C LEU A 317 -6.89 -19.07 23.16
N GLY A 318 -7.02 -18.75 21.88
CA GLY A 318 -6.10 -19.26 20.85
C GLY A 318 -4.71 -18.64 20.96
N ARG A 319 -3.75 -19.26 20.28
CA ARG A 319 -2.34 -18.84 20.23
C ARG A 319 -1.82 -18.87 18.80
N ALA A 320 -0.91 -17.98 18.50
CA ALA A 320 -0.12 -18.00 17.27
C ALA A 320 1.28 -17.46 17.56
N LYS A 321 2.23 -17.69 16.65
CA LYS A 321 3.57 -17.11 16.76
C LYS A 321 3.56 -15.62 16.48
N LYS A 322 2.80 -15.21 15.45
CA LYS A 322 2.69 -13.80 15.06
C LYS A 322 1.32 -13.48 14.46
N ILE A 323 0.86 -12.27 14.68
CA ILE A 323 -0.31 -11.70 13.99
C ILE A 323 0.08 -10.37 13.39
N VAL A 324 -0.35 -10.15 12.14
CA VAL A 324 -0.22 -8.87 11.44
C VAL A 324 -1.61 -8.38 11.07
N VAL A 325 -1.95 -7.17 11.52
CA VAL A 325 -3.23 -6.52 11.18
C VAL A 325 -2.95 -5.24 10.41
N THR A 326 -3.44 -5.19 9.19
CA THR A 326 -3.44 -3.99 8.35
C THR A 326 -4.78 -3.26 8.46
N LYS A 327 -4.95 -2.21 7.67
CA LYS A 327 -6.24 -1.51 7.56
C LYS A 327 -7.37 -2.41 7.01
N GLU A 328 -7.03 -3.36 6.16
CA GLU A 328 -8.00 -4.18 5.41
C GLU A 328 -8.00 -5.65 5.85
N ASN A 329 -6.87 -6.18 6.32
CA ASN A 329 -6.67 -7.60 6.53
C ASN A 329 -6.07 -7.93 7.90
N THR A 330 -6.37 -9.15 8.38
CA THR A 330 -5.73 -9.78 9.53
C THR A 330 -5.11 -11.09 9.10
N THR A 331 -3.81 -11.28 9.36
CA THR A 331 -3.05 -12.49 9.05
C THR A 331 -2.60 -13.17 10.34
N ILE A 332 -2.98 -14.42 10.52
CA ILE A 332 -2.51 -15.30 11.60
C ILE A 332 -1.39 -16.17 11.03
N ILE A 333 -0.21 -16.12 11.63
CA ILE A 333 1.00 -16.80 11.18
C ILE A 333 1.42 -17.79 12.24
N ASP A 334 1.63 -19.04 11.84
CA ASP A 334 2.06 -20.14 12.70
C ASP A 334 1.13 -20.31 13.91
N GLY A 335 -0.13 -20.63 13.61
CA GLY A 335 -1.15 -20.92 14.64
C GLY A 335 -0.79 -22.17 15.44
N ALA A 336 -1.09 -22.18 16.73
CA ALA A 336 -0.77 -23.28 17.65
C ALA A 336 -1.70 -24.50 17.51
N GLY A 337 -2.50 -24.57 16.44
CA GLY A 337 -3.40 -25.70 16.16
C GLY A 337 -2.66 -26.98 15.78
N GLU A 338 -3.24 -28.11 16.14
CA GLU A 338 -2.70 -29.40 15.74
C GLU A 338 -2.99 -29.67 14.25
N ALA A 339 -1.97 -29.96 13.47
CA ALA A 339 -2.09 -30.23 12.03
C ALA A 339 -3.15 -31.31 11.71
N ALA A 340 -3.27 -32.35 12.56
CA ALA A 340 -4.29 -33.38 12.39
C ALA A 340 -5.72 -32.86 12.51
N LYS A 341 -5.98 -31.93 13.44
CA LYS A 341 -7.29 -31.28 13.62
C LYS A 341 -7.62 -30.36 12.45
N ILE A 342 -6.61 -29.62 11.96
CA ILE A 342 -6.75 -28.75 10.78
C ILE A 342 -7.10 -29.58 9.55
N GLN A 343 -6.39 -30.69 9.31
CA GLN A 343 -6.68 -31.60 8.19
C GLN A 343 -8.07 -32.25 8.30
N SER A 344 -8.48 -32.63 9.50
CA SER A 344 -9.83 -33.14 9.75
C SER A 344 -10.89 -32.08 9.40
N ARG A 345 -10.67 -30.83 9.81
CA ARG A 345 -11.59 -29.72 9.47
C ARG A 345 -11.67 -29.48 7.98
N ILE A 346 -10.55 -29.48 7.27
CA ILE A 346 -10.50 -29.39 5.81
C ILE A 346 -11.32 -30.52 5.17
N GLY A 347 -11.18 -31.75 5.67
CA GLY A 347 -11.98 -32.90 5.22
C GLY A 347 -13.48 -32.72 5.41
N GLN A 348 -13.92 -32.17 6.56
CA GLN A 348 -15.31 -31.84 6.83
C GLN A 348 -15.87 -30.82 5.85
N ILE A 349 -15.12 -29.73 5.60
CA ILE A 349 -15.56 -28.68 4.66
C ILE A 349 -15.62 -29.23 3.23
N LYS A 350 -14.68 -30.09 2.82
CA LYS A 350 -14.72 -30.74 1.51
C LYS A 350 -15.96 -31.63 1.34
N ALA A 351 -16.35 -32.37 2.36
CA ALA A 351 -17.59 -33.15 2.33
C ALA A 351 -18.83 -32.25 2.17
N GLN A 352 -18.87 -31.10 2.87
CA GLN A 352 -19.94 -30.11 2.68
C GLN A 352 -20.00 -29.53 1.25
N ILE A 353 -18.85 -29.38 0.58
CA ILE A 353 -18.79 -28.92 -0.82
C ILE A 353 -19.48 -29.93 -1.76
N GLU A 354 -19.33 -31.22 -1.50
CA GLU A 354 -19.95 -32.28 -2.29
C GLU A 354 -21.46 -32.39 -2.03
N GLU A 355 -21.91 -32.11 -0.82
CA GLU A 355 -23.31 -32.21 -0.41
C GLU A 355 -24.15 -30.99 -0.82
N THR A 356 -23.54 -29.80 -0.95
CA THR A 356 -24.28 -28.58 -1.24
C THR A 356 -24.77 -28.51 -2.69
N SER A 357 -26.05 -28.15 -2.87
CA SER A 357 -26.66 -27.88 -4.17
C SER A 357 -26.53 -26.40 -4.62
N SER A 358 -26.09 -25.52 -3.72
CA SER A 358 -25.95 -24.07 -3.97
C SER A 358 -24.55 -23.78 -4.51
N ASP A 359 -24.46 -23.23 -5.72
CA ASP A 359 -23.17 -22.82 -6.31
C ASP A 359 -22.49 -21.74 -5.48
N TYR A 360 -23.26 -20.80 -4.90
CA TYR A 360 -22.74 -19.76 -4.02
C TYR A 360 -22.16 -20.34 -2.72
N ASP A 361 -22.84 -21.30 -2.08
CA ASP A 361 -22.33 -21.93 -0.86
C ASP A 361 -21.10 -22.79 -1.17
N ARG A 362 -21.12 -23.46 -2.32
CA ARG A 362 -19.95 -24.21 -2.81
C ARG A 362 -18.73 -23.33 -2.96
N GLU A 363 -18.87 -22.15 -3.58
CA GLU A 363 -17.79 -21.16 -3.72
C GLU A 363 -17.25 -20.71 -2.35
N LYS A 364 -18.14 -20.38 -1.42
CA LYS A 364 -17.73 -19.94 -0.07
C LYS A 364 -17.08 -21.05 0.78
N LEU A 365 -17.48 -22.27 0.60
CA LEU A 365 -16.82 -23.42 1.23
C LEU A 365 -15.44 -23.67 0.61
N GLN A 366 -15.30 -23.52 -0.71
CA GLN A 366 -14.00 -23.60 -1.39
C GLN A 366 -13.03 -22.51 -0.92
N GLU A 367 -13.49 -21.27 -0.73
CA GLU A 367 -12.68 -20.19 -0.14
C GLU A 367 -12.17 -20.56 1.27
N ARG A 368 -13.00 -21.16 2.11
CA ARG A 368 -12.61 -21.60 3.45
C ARG A 368 -11.55 -22.71 3.41
N VAL A 369 -11.72 -23.69 2.52
CA VAL A 369 -10.71 -24.75 2.31
C VAL A 369 -9.39 -24.12 1.85
N ALA A 370 -9.43 -23.20 0.89
CA ALA A 370 -8.22 -22.54 0.38
C ALA A 370 -7.48 -21.78 1.50
N LYS A 371 -8.21 -21.07 2.36
CA LYS A 371 -7.63 -20.33 3.50
C LYS A 371 -7.01 -21.23 4.57
N LEU A 372 -7.60 -22.40 4.84
CA LEU A 372 -7.08 -23.34 5.83
C LEU A 372 -5.95 -24.23 5.28
N ALA A 373 -6.07 -24.67 4.02
CA ALA A 373 -5.14 -25.63 3.42
C ALA A 373 -3.87 -24.99 2.86
N GLY A 374 -3.94 -23.71 2.48
CA GLY A 374 -2.83 -22.98 1.84
C GLY A 374 -1.69 -22.64 2.81
N GLY A 375 -1.98 -22.50 4.09
CA GLY A 375 -1.01 -21.99 5.06
C GLY A 375 -0.55 -20.57 4.75
N VAL A 376 0.57 -20.16 5.35
CA VAL A 376 1.23 -18.88 5.11
C VAL A 376 2.68 -19.14 4.72
N ALA A 377 3.09 -18.62 3.55
CA ALA A 377 4.50 -18.60 3.19
C ALA A 377 5.17 -17.37 3.82
N VAL A 378 6.23 -17.58 4.59
CA VAL A 378 7.00 -16.53 5.25
C VAL A 378 8.34 -16.39 4.55
N ILE A 379 8.55 -15.29 3.84
CA ILE A 379 9.85 -14.93 3.27
C ILE A 379 10.63 -14.18 4.33
N LYS A 380 11.71 -14.78 4.83
CA LYS A 380 12.64 -14.16 5.78
C LYS A 380 13.77 -13.53 4.99
N VAL A 381 13.88 -12.22 5.09
CA VAL A 381 14.89 -11.44 4.36
C VAL A 381 16.19 -11.43 5.15
N GLY A 382 17.30 -11.81 4.51
CA GLY A 382 18.64 -11.79 5.09
C GLY A 382 19.45 -10.58 4.64
N ALA A 383 20.20 -9.96 5.58
CA ALA A 383 21.11 -8.86 5.28
C ALA A 383 22.20 -8.72 6.36
N ALA A 384 23.29 -8.00 6.02
CA ALA A 384 24.42 -7.79 6.92
C ALA A 384 24.18 -6.66 7.95
N THR A 385 23.32 -5.70 7.63
CA THR A 385 23.02 -4.54 8.48
C THR A 385 21.52 -4.28 8.57
N GLU A 386 21.08 -3.64 9.65
CA GLU A 386 19.67 -3.27 9.84
C GLU A 386 19.15 -2.32 8.74
N VAL A 387 19.99 -1.41 8.25
CA VAL A 387 19.62 -0.48 7.16
C VAL A 387 19.40 -1.23 5.86
N GLU A 388 20.29 -2.16 5.51
CA GLU A 388 20.16 -3.02 4.34
C GLU A 388 18.94 -3.95 4.47
N MET A 389 18.72 -4.51 5.66
CA MET A 389 17.57 -5.37 5.96
C MET A 389 16.25 -4.66 5.66
N LYS A 390 16.06 -3.44 6.15
CA LYS A 390 14.84 -2.66 5.93
C LYS A 390 14.64 -2.32 4.45
N GLU A 391 15.71 -1.94 3.75
CA GLU A 391 15.64 -1.67 2.30
C GLU A 391 15.25 -2.92 1.51
N LYS A 392 15.93 -4.04 1.80
CA LYS A 392 15.70 -5.30 1.11
C LYS A 392 14.30 -5.88 1.40
N LYS A 393 13.82 -5.75 2.65
CA LYS A 393 12.45 -6.13 3.03
C LYS A 393 11.41 -5.33 2.24
N ALA A 394 11.53 -4.01 2.19
CA ALA A 394 10.61 -3.17 1.41
C ALA A 394 10.61 -3.56 -0.07
N ARG A 395 11.77 -3.83 -0.66
CA ARG A 395 11.90 -4.29 -2.05
C ARG A 395 11.23 -5.64 -2.30
N VAL A 396 11.33 -6.58 -1.38
CA VAL A 396 10.64 -7.88 -1.47
C VAL A 396 9.13 -7.71 -1.32
N GLU A 397 8.66 -6.82 -0.44
CA GLU A 397 7.24 -6.49 -0.28
C GLU A 397 6.66 -5.88 -1.56
N ASP A 398 7.34 -4.91 -2.18
CA ASP A 398 6.94 -4.30 -3.45
C ASP A 398 6.87 -5.34 -4.58
N ALA A 399 7.89 -6.20 -4.69
CA ALA A 399 7.93 -7.27 -5.67
C ALA A 399 6.79 -8.29 -5.48
N LEU A 400 6.45 -8.62 -4.23
CA LEU A 400 5.32 -9.49 -3.90
C LEU A 400 3.99 -8.86 -4.32
N HIS A 401 3.80 -7.57 -4.05
CA HIS A 401 2.58 -6.85 -4.43
C HIS A 401 2.43 -6.76 -5.96
N ALA A 402 3.50 -6.41 -6.67
CA ALA A 402 3.52 -6.39 -8.13
C ALA A 402 3.19 -7.76 -8.74
N THR A 403 3.72 -8.82 -8.13
CA THR A 403 3.47 -10.19 -8.59
C THR A 403 2.00 -10.60 -8.37
N ARG A 404 1.39 -10.23 -7.25
CA ARG A 404 -0.06 -10.41 -7.02
C ARG A 404 -0.90 -9.65 -8.03
N ALA A 405 -0.57 -8.38 -8.29
CA ALA A 405 -1.25 -7.56 -9.28
C ALA A 405 -1.16 -8.18 -10.70
N ALA A 406 -0.02 -8.81 -11.03
CA ALA A 406 0.17 -9.53 -12.29
C ALA A 406 -0.68 -10.82 -12.37
N VAL A 407 -0.85 -11.54 -11.27
CA VAL A 407 -1.72 -12.72 -11.22
C VAL A 407 -3.19 -12.33 -11.39
N GLU A 408 -3.62 -11.19 -10.81
CA GLU A 408 -5.00 -10.70 -10.87
C GLU A 408 -5.42 -10.22 -12.27
N GLU A 409 -4.60 -9.38 -12.92
CA GLU A 409 -4.99 -8.70 -14.18
C GLU A 409 -4.05 -8.98 -15.35
N GLY A 410 -3.09 -9.87 -15.18
CA GLY A 410 -2.10 -10.16 -16.22
C GLY A 410 -0.98 -9.11 -16.31
N VAL A 411 -0.19 -9.25 -17.36
CA VAL A 411 1.00 -8.43 -17.63
C VAL A 411 0.95 -7.78 -18.99
N VAL A 412 1.61 -6.64 -19.11
CA VAL A 412 1.85 -5.91 -20.36
C VAL A 412 3.37 -5.73 -20.58
N PRO A 413 3.84 -5.40 -21.79
CA PRO A 413 5.23 -5.07 -22.00
C PRO A 413 5.65 -3.87 -21.14
N GLY A 414 6.69 -4.07 -20.32
CA GLY A 414 7.15 -3.09 -19.33
C GLY A 414 7.98 -1.95 -19.91
N GLY A 415 8.64 -1.20 -19.02
CA GLY A 415 9.51 -0.10 -19.40
C GLY A 415 8.78 1.09 -20.04
N GLY A 416 7.48 1.25 -19.78
CA GLY A 416 6.64 2.30 -20.35
C GLY A 416 6.13 2.01 -21.77
N VAL A 417 6.48 0.86 -22.36
CA VAL A 417 6.09 0.50 -23.73
C VAL A 417 4.59 0.31 -23.87
N ALA A 418 3.91 -0.32 -22.90
CA ALA A 418 2.47 -0.50 -22.93
C ALA A 418 1.71 0.84 -23.07
N LEU A 419 2.13 1.87 -22.34
CA LEU A 419 1.54 3.22 -22.46
C LEU A 419 1.75 3.80 -23.85
N ILE A 420 2.91 3.63 -24.46
CA ILE A 420 3.19 4.06 -25.84
C ILE A 420 2.27 3.34 -26.85
N ARG A 421 1.95 2.06 -26.64
CA ARG A 421 1.07 1.30 -27.55
C ARG A 421 -0.38 1.80 -27.51
N THR A 422 -0.83 2.41 -26.42
CA THR A 422 -2.19 3.00 -26.34
C THR A 422 -2.35 4.25 -27.21
N LEU A 423 -1.26 4.91 -27.60
CA LEU A 423 -1.29 6.16 -28.38
C LEU A 423 -2.07 6.02 -29.69
N ALA A 424 -1.93 4.89 -30.39
CA ALA A 424 -2.60 4.64 -31.66
C ALA A 424 -4.14 4.66 -31.57
N ALA A 425 -4.70 4.24 -30.43
CA ALA A 425 -6.14 4.32 -30.16
C ALA A 425 -6.56 5.75 -29.80
N ILE A 426 -5.75 6.43 -28.99
CA ILE A 426 -6.03 7.80 -28.55
C ILE A 426 -5.95 8.79 -29.72
N GLU A 427 -5.09 8.56 -30.71
CA GLU A 427 -4.99 9.40 -31.93
C GLU A 427 -6.30 9.48 -32.74
N LYS A 428 -7.15 8.49 -32.63
CA LYS A 428 -8.45 8.43 -33.32
C LYS A 428 -9.56 9.16 -32.57
N LEU A 429 -9.30 9.55 -31.31
CA LEU A 429 -10.29 10.25 -30.50
C LEU A 429 -10.49 11.68 -30.95
N LYS A 430 -11.74 12.13 -30.84
CA LYS A 430 -12.14 13.52 -31.03
C LYS A 430 -12.95 13.98 -29.83
N GLY A 431 -12.61 15.17 -29.34
CA GLY A 431 -13.43 15.91 -28.37
C GLY A 431 -14.62 16.59 -29.04
N GLU A 432 -15.47 17.17 -28.24
CA GLU A 432 -16.63 17.95 -28.67
C GLU A 432 -16.25 19.37 -29.11
N ASN A 433 -15.09 19.85 -28.63
CA ASN A 433 -14.54 21.16 -28.94
C ASN A 433 -12.99 21.12 -28.97
N GLU A 434 -12.38 22.26 -29.30
CA GLU A 434 -10.91 22.37 -29.41
C GLU A 434 -10.20 22.14 -28.08
N ASP A 435 -10.75 22.62 -26.97
CA ASP A 435 -10.15 22.47 -25.64
C ASP A 435 -10.15 20.99 -25.20
N GLN A 436 -11.23 20.24 -25.49
CA GLN A 436 -11.25 18.80 -25.26
C GLN A 436 -10.25 18.07 -26.15
N ASN A 437 -10.12 18.45 -27.42
CA ASN A 437 -9.10 17.90 -28.30
C ASN A 437 -7.69 18.17 -27.76
N HIS A 438 -7.47 19.35 -27.19
CA HIS A 438 -6.18 19.68 -26.57
C HIS A 438 -5.92 18.83 -25.31
N GLY A 439 -6.95 18.55 -24.51
CA GLY A 439 -6.87 17.60 -23.39
C GLY A 439 -6.44 16.19 -23.82
N ILE A 440 -6.93 15.71 -24.96
CA ILE A 440 -6.48 14.46 -25.57
C ILE A 440 -5.00 14.52 -25.96
N VAL A 441 -4.54 15.64 -26.55
CA VAL A 441 -3.13 15.85 -26.91
C VAL A 441 -2.23 15.88 -25.67
N ILE A 442 -2.67 16.54 -24.59
CA ILE A 442 -1.95 16.55 -23.30
C ILE A 442 -1.72 15.13 -22.80
N THR A 443 -2.77 14.30 -22.81
CA THR A 443 -2.68 12.90 -22.36
C THR A 443 -1.70 12.11 -23.23
N ARG A 444 -1.75 12.26 -24.55
CA ARG A 444 -0.79 11.60 -25.45
C ARG A 444 0.66 11.93 -25.11
N ARG A 445 0.97 13.20 -24.80
CA ARG A 445 2.31 13.63 -24.38
C ARG A 445 2.69 13.05 -23.02
N ALA A 446 1.75 13.02 -22.08
CA ALA A 446 1.99 12.51 -20.74
C ALA A 446 2.29 11.00 -20.73
N LEU A 447 1.67 10.23 -21.62
CA LEU A 447 1.90 8.78 -21.73
C LEU A 447 3.33 8.42 -22.18
N GLU A 448 4.07 9.35 -22.75
CA GLU A 448 5.49 9.17 -23.07
C GLU A 448 6.41 9.39 -21.86
N ALA A 449 5.93 10.10 -20.83
CA ALA A 449 6.78 10.57 -19.74
C ALA A 449 7.48 9.44 -18.96
N PRO A 450 6.85 8.29 -18.65
CA PRO A 450 7.54 7.21 -17.95
C PRO A 450 8.72 6.64 -18.75
N LEU A 451 8.54 6.34 -20.03
CA LEU A 451 9.64 5.88 -20.89
C LEU A 451 10.74 6.95 -21.01
N ARG A 452 10.36 8.21 -21.18
CA ARG A 452 11.32 9.32 -21.25
C ARG A 452 12.18 9.41 -19.99
N GLU A 453 11.58 9.25 -18.81
CA GLU A 453 12.32 9.32 -17.55
C GLU A 453 13.23 8.10 -17.35
N ILE A 454 12.78 6.89 -17.70
CA ILE A 454 13.59 5.66 -17.67
C ILE A 454 14.84 5.83 -18.55
N VAL A 455 14.67 6.34 -19.77
CA VAL A 455 15.75 6.60 -20.71
C VAL A 455 16.71 7.70 -20.22
N PHE A 456 16.15 8.78 -19.67
CA PHE A 456 16.92 9.88 -19.07
C PHE A 456 17.79 9.38 -17.90
N ASN A 457 17.22 8.60 -16.99
CA ASN A 457 17.96 8.02 -15.87
C ASN A 457 19.03 7.01 -16.33
N ALA A 458 18.83 6.40 -17.49
CA ALA A 458 19.83 5.54 -18.13
C ALA A 458 20.98 6.30 -18.81
N GLY A 459 20.88 7.63 -18.93
CA GLY A 459 21.88 8.47 -19.56
C GLY A 459 21.82 8.49 -21.10
N ALA A 460 20.69 8.06 -21.69
CA ALA A 460 20.46 8.08 -23.12
C ALA A 460 19.54 9.26 -23.51
N GLU A 461 19.43 9.57 -24.81
CA GLU A 461 18.59 10.68 -25.32
C GLU A 461 17.12 10.25 -25.44
N PRO A 462 16.22 10.78 -24.58
CA PRO A 462 14.84 10.31 -24.52
C PRO A 462 14.06 10.48 -25.83
N SER A 463 14.29 11.59 -26.55
CA SER A 463 13.52 11.89 -27.76
C SER A 463 13.79 10.89 -28.87
N VAL A 464 15.03 10.46 -29.03
CA VAL A 464 15.44 9.47 -30.02
C VAL A 464 14.84 8.11 -29.71
N ILE A 465 15.02 7.66 -28.47
CA ILE A 465 14.57 6.32 -28.02
C ILE A 465 13.04 6.22 -28.08
N VAL A 466 12.31 7.22 -27.57
CA VAL A 466 10.84 7.22 -27.59
C VAL A 466 10.32 7.19 -29.03
N ASN A 467 10.93 7.95 -29.96
CA ASN A 467 10.51 7.90 -31.37
C ASN A 467 10.71 6.52 -31.97
N GLN A 468 11.87 5.90 -31.74
CA GLN A 468 12.15 4.55 -32.22
C GLN A 468 11.19 3.49 -31.63
N VAL A 469 10.84 3.61 -30.35
CA VAL A 469 9.85 2.73 -29.72
C VAL A 469 8.45 2.94 -30.31
N LYS A 470 8.06 4.19 -30.64
CA LYS A 470 6.78 4.50 -31.29
C LYS A 470 6.64 3.87 -32.67
N GLU A 471 7.71 3.89 -33.46
CA GLU A 471 7.75 3.28 -34.79
C GLU A 471 7.66 1.76 -34.73
N GLY A 472 8.10 1.15 -33.62
CA GLY A 472 8.01 -0.27 -33.36
C GLY A 472 6.56 -0.74 -33.11
N LYS A 473 6.32 -2.05 -33.26
CA LYS A 473 5.00 -2.69 -33.09
C LYS A 473 5.05 -3.75 -31.99
N GLY A 474 3.87 -4.10 -31.48
CA GLY A 474 3.72 -5.14 -30.45
C GLY A 474 4.53 -4.82 -29.19
N ASN A 475 5.35 -5.75 -28.74
CA ASN A 475 6.14 -5.63 -27.52
C ASN A 475 7.51 -4.95 -27.73
N TYR A 476 7.82 -4.48 -28.95
CA TYR A 476 9.11 -3.87 -29.24
C TYR A 476 9.35 -2.64 -28.36
N GLY A 477 10.48 -2.62 -27.67
CA GLY A 477 10.82 -1.56 -26.72
C GLY A 477 12.33 -1.42 -26.52
N TYR A 478 12.71 -0.68 -25.50
CA TYR A 478 14.09 -0.38 -25.15
C TYR A 478 14.43 -0.91 -23.76
N ASN A 479 15.40 -1.81 -23.68
CA ASN A 479 15.97 -2.28 -22.43
C ASN A 479 16.98 -1.27 -21.90
N ALA A 480 16.58 -0.44 -20.96
CA ALA A 480 17.43 0.62 -20.40
C ALA A 480 18.61 0.09 -19.55
N ALA A 481 18.59 -1.17 -19.14
CA ALA A 481 19.71 -1.79 -18.43
C ALA A 481 20.88 -2.07 -19.38
N THR A 482 20.60 -2.67 -20.58
CA THR A 482 21.61 -3.09 -21.56
C THR A 482 21.83 -2.09 -22.70
N GLY A 483 20.84 -1.23 -22.99
CA GLY A 483 20.85 -0.33 -24.13
C GLY A 483 20.35 -0.95 -25.45
N GLU A 484 19.72 -2.12 -25.38
CA GLU A 484 19.27 -2.89 -26.55
C GLU A 484 17.79 -2.65 -26.84
N PHE A 485 17.42 -2.77 -28.12
CA PHE A 485 16.05 -2.78 -28.57
C PHE A 485 15.59 -4.20 -28.88
N GLY A 486 14.37 -4.56 -28.52
CA GLY A 486 13.81 -5.88 -28.77
C GLY A 486 12.42 -6.06 -28.20
N ASP A 487 11.96 -7.32 -28.16
CA ASP A 487 10.70 -7.68 -27.52
C ASP A 487 10.84 -7.63 -25.98
N MET A 488 10.08 -6.74 -25.33
CA MET A 488 10.16 -6.55 -23.88
C MET A 488 9.74 -7.79 -23.11
N ILE A 489 8.82 -8.59 -23.65
CA ILE A 489 8.37 -9.83 -23.00
C ILE A 489 9.49 -10.89 -23.09
N GLU A 490 10.17 -11.01 -24.23
CA GLU A 490 11.32 -11.91 -24.37
C GLU A 490 12.49 -11.50 -23.47
N PHE A 491 12.71 -10.19 -23.29
CA PHE A 491 13.68 -9.67 -22.31
C PHE A 491 13.26 -9.90 -20.86
N GLY A 492 12.04 -10.37 -20.61
CA GLY A 492 11.49 -10.53 -19.26
C GLY A 492 11.08 -9.21 -18.58
N ILE A 493 10.99 -8.12 -19.33
CA ILE A 493 10.63 -6.79 -18.82
C ILE A 493 9.11 -6.64 -18.92
N LEU A 494 8.43 -6.97 -17.83
CA LEU A 494 6.97 -7.04 -17.71
C LEU A 494 6.47 -6.08 -16.63
N ASP A 495 5.40 -5.37 -16.92
CA ASP A 495 4.67 -4.57 -15.92
C ASP A 495 3.31 -5.21 -15.65
N PRO A 496 2.85 -5.30 -14.38
CA PRO A 496 1.48 -5.71 -14.09
C PRO A 496 0.48 -4.72 -14.70
N THR A 497 -0.53 -5.23 -15.38
CA THR A 497 -1.58 -4.40 -16.01
C THR A 497 -2.28 -3.52 -14.98
N LYS A 498 -2.60 -4.09 -13.80
CA LYS A 498 -3.23 -3.38 -12.68
C LYS A 498 -2.39 -2.19 -12.21
N VAL A 499 -1.07 -2.36 -12.10
CA VAL A 499 -0.13 -1.28 -11.70
C VAL A 499 -0.15 -0.14 -12.74
N THR A 500 0.05 -0.48 -14.02
CA THR A 500 0.14 0.52 -15.09
C THR A 500 -1.15 1.32 -15.26
N ARG A 501 -2.33 0.64 -15.25
CA ARG A 501 -3.62 1.33 -15.37
C ARG A 501 -3.96 2.17 -14.14
N SER A 502 -3.69 1.66 -12.92
CA SER A 502 -3.95 2.38 -11.67
C SER A 502 -3.10 3.65 -11.58
N ALA A 503 -1.82 3.56 -11.93
CA ALA A 503 -0.93 4.72 -12.00
C ALA A 503 -1.48 5.80 -12.93
N LEU A 504 -1.96 5.43 -14.12
CA LEU A 504 -2.55 6.38 -15.07
C LEU A 504 -3.87 6.97 -14.54
N GLN A 505 -4.76 6.16 -13.99
CA GLN A 505 -6.06 6.60 -13.48
C GLN A 505 -5.92 7.58 -12.30
N TYR A 506 -5.08 7.26 -11.31
CA TYR A 506 -4.88 8.15 -10.17
C TYR A 506 -4.11 9.42 -10.54
N ALA A 507 -3.11 9.31 -11.42
CA ALA A 507 -2.40 10.47 -11.95
C ALA A 507 -3.35 11.44 -12.67
N SER A 508 -4.23 10.93 -13.52
CA SER A 508 -5.19 11.76 -14.27
C SER A 508 -6.25 12.38 -13.36
N SER A 509 -6.71 11.64 -12.35
CA SER A 509 -7.67 12.13 -11.36
C SER A 509 -7.15 13.36 -10.63
N VAL A 510 -5.95 13.25 -10.03
CA VAL A 510 -5.35 14.38 -9.30
C VAL A 510 -4.93 15.52 -10.24
N ALA A 511 -4.42 15.21 -11.43
CA ALA A 511 -4.08 16.23 -12.42
C ALA A 511 -5.31 17.02 -12.85
N GLY A 512 -6.45 16.33 -13.08
CA GLY A 512 -7.71 16.98 -13.41
C GLY A 512 -8.19 17.95 -12.34
N LEU A 513 -8.02 17.60 -11.05
CA LEU A 513 -8.34 18.50 -9.94
C LEU A 513 -7.43 19.72 -9.92
N LEU A 514 -6.11 19.54 -10.07
CA LEU A 514 -5.13 20.63 -10.05
C LEU A 514 -5.29 21.58 -11.24
N ILE A 515 -5.57 21.06 -12.44
CA ILE A 515 -5.78 21.87 -13.65
C ILE A 515 -7.05 22.72 -13.54
N THR A 516 -8.08 22.22 -12.86
CA THR A 516 -9.37 22.93 -12.67
C THR A 516 -9.39 23.81 -11.41
N THR A 517 -8.32 23.85 -10.63
CA THR A 517 -8.22 24.69 -9.41
C THR A 517 -7.97 26.15 -9.80
N GLU A 518 -8.79 27.06 -9.24
CA GLU A 518 -8.68 28.51 -9.43
C GLU A 518 -8.25 29.23 -8.15
N ALA A 519 -8.61 28.72 -6.98
CA ALA A 519 -8.30 29.34 -5.70
C ALA A 519 -7.69 28.34 -4.71
N MET A 520 -6.78 28.82 -3.88
CA MET A 520 -6.16 28.09 -2.77
C MET A 520 -6.36 28.85 -1.47
N VAL A 521 -6.69 28.13 -0.41
CA VAL A 521 -6.97 28.72 0.92
C VAL A 521 -6.05 28.05 1.94
N ALA A 522 -5.16 28.81 2.56
CA ALA A 522 -4.24 28.35 3.59
C ALA A 522 -4.37 29.16 4.87
N GLU A 523 -3.96 28.56 5.99
CA GLU A 523 -3.83 29.31 7.23
C GLU A 523 -2.65 30.27 7.17
N LEU A 524 -2.84 31.48 7.68
CA LEU A 524 -1.73 32.42 7.84
C LEU A 524 -0.73 31.85 8.86
N PRO A 525 0.59 31.94 8.59
CA PRO A 525 1.58 31.57 9.57
C PRO A 525 1.33 32.33 10.87
N LYS A 526 1.31 31.64 11.98
CA LYS A 526 1.28 32.31 13.29
C LYS A 526 2.55 33.15 13.37
N LYS A 527 2.39 34.47 13.54
CA LYS A 527 3.54 35.30 13.94
C LYS A 527 4.02 34.75 15.28
N GLU A 528 5.24 34.26 15.32
CA GLU A 528 5.91 34.04 16.59
C GLU A 528 6.00 35.42 17.25
N GLU A 529 5.19 35.66 18.26
CA GLU A 529 5.41 36.78 19.17
C GLU A 529 6.72 36.46 19.89
N HIS A 530 7.81 37.03 19.40
CA HIS A 530 9.03 37.14 20.18
C HIS A 530 8.67 37.95 21.42
N ASN A 531 8.36 37.23 22.48
CA ASN A 531 8.19 37.80 23.80
C ASN A 531 9.59 38.30 24.22
N HIS A 532 9.93 39.52 23.80
CA HIS A 532 11.03 40.25 24.38
C HIS A 532 10.63 40.53 25.83
N GLY A 533 10.97 39.57 26.70
CA GLY A 533 10.98 39.80 28.13
C GLY A 533 11.82 41.05 28.41
N ALA A 534 11.18 42.14 28.75
CA ALA A 534 11.83 43.35 29.18
C ALA A 534 12.83 43.00 30.33
N PRO A 535 14.06 43.51 30.29
CA PRO A 535 14.94 43.36 31.40
C PRO A 535 14.42 44.21 32.53
N GLY A 536 13.79 43.54 33.50
CA GLY A 536 13.39 44.16 34.78
C GLY A 536 14.62 44.56 35.53
N GLY A 537 15.00 45.82 35.41
CA GLY A 537 15.93 46.47 36.33
C GLY A 537 15.22 46.61 37.71
N GLY A 538 15.70 45.92 38.66
CA GLY A 538 15.36 46.04 40.06
C GLY A 538 16.58 46.21 40.91
N MET A 539 16.91 47.44 41.15
CA MET A 539 17.99 47.91 42.05
C MET A 539 17.48 47.91 43.49
N GLY A 540 18.30 47.40 44.42
CA GLY A 540 18.45 48.00 45.76
C GLY A 540 17.57 47.48 46.89
N GLY A 541 18.25 47.01 47.91
CA GLY A 541 17.71 46.83 49.25
C GLY A 541 18.65 46.08 50.18
N MET A 542 19.65 46.81 50.66
CA MET A 542 20.49 46.44 51.82
C MET A 542 19.63 46.34 53.11
N GLY A 543 19.98 45.43 53.98
CA GLY A 543 19.73 45.64 55.39
C GLY A 543 19.34 44.43 56.22
N GLY A 544 20.20 44.10 57.17
CA GLY A 544 19.79 43.68 58.50
C GLY A 544 20.12 42.27 58.93
N MET A 545 21.16 42.20 59.70
CA MET A 545 21.58 41.14 60.61
C MET A 545 20.45 40.62 61.54
N ASP A 546 20.82 39.47 62.09
CA ASP A 546 20.64 38.93 63.43
C ASP A 546 19.62 37.78 63.61
N PHE A 547 20.20 36.77 64.04
CA PHE A 547 20.24 35.67 65.00
C PHE A 547 20.19 34.30 64.38
#